data_52ee87e116c49e9a47ca6b0da78ab17f
#
_entry.id   52ee87e116c49e9a47ca6b0da78ab17f
#
_cell.length_a   1.000
_cell.length_b   1.000
_cell.length_c   1.000
_cell.angle_alpha   90.00
_cell.angle_beta   90.00
_cell.angle_gamma   90.00
#
_symmetry.space_group_name_H-M   'P 1'
#
loop_
_entity.id
_entity.type
_entity.pdbx_description
1 polymer ?
#
loop_
_entity_poly.entity_id
_entity_poly.type
_entity_poly.pdbx_seq_one_letter_code
_entity_poly.pdbx_strand_id
1 'polypeptide(L)'
;DEYAQMQRATNQPNFLMLQMGADLAQCLHQNRIDPCLAPAMDSTLSSIVAIGIGCERIKTTPIPFSYTLLLHRTAYVYCFLLPFGLVDTIGFMTPVVVALVAYTFFGLDQLGDEIEEPFGLQENDLPLDAMCRTIEINLRESLGETELPPPLLPVDYCLM
;
A
#
# COMPACT_ATOMS: atom_id res chain seq x y z
N ASP A 1 -11.31 -0.90 27.98
CA ASP A 1 -10.09 -0.62 27.19
C ASP A 1 -10.37 -0.83 25.69
N GLU A 2 -10.63 0.26 24.99
CA GLU A 2 -10.94 0.27 23.54
C GLU A 2 -9.83 -0.38 22.72
N TYR A 3 -8.57 -0.09 23.07
CA TYR A 3 -7.40 -0.70 22.41
C TYR A 3 -7.39 -2.23 22.51
N ALA A 4 -7.73 -2.78 23.67
CA ALA A 4 -7.82 -4.22 23.85
C ALA A 4 -9.00 -4.85 23.08
N GLN A 5 -10.09 -4.10 22.88
CA GLN A 5 -11.23 -4.53 22.05
C GLN A 5 -10.83 -4.48 20.56
N MET A 6 -10.16 -3.42 20.12
CA MET A 6 -9.65 -3.30 18.76
C MET A 6 -8.70 -4.45 18.40
N GLN A 7 -7.77 -4.81 19.31
CA GLN A 7 -6.84 -5.94 19.07
C GLN A 7 -7.53 -7.29 18.93
N ARG A 8 -8.73 -7.46 19.51
CA ARG A 8 -9.54 -8.69 19.41
C ARG A 8 -10.48 -8.71 18.21
N ALA A 9 -10.65 -7.56 17.56
CA ALA A 9 -11.51 -7.46 16.40
C ALA A 9 -10.89 -8.18 15.20
N THR A 10 -11.71 -8.92 14.45
CA THR A 10 -11.27 -9.61 13.23
C THR A 10 -10.81 -8.63 12.14
N ASN A 11 -11.47 -7.48 12.07
CA ASN A 11 -11.10 -6.38 11.16
C ASN A 11 -10.94 -5.11 12.00
N GLN A 12 -9.69 -4.78 12.33
CA GLN A 12 -9.35 -3.64 13.18
C GLN A 12 -9.72 -2.29 12.54
N PRO A 13 -9.46 -2.04 11.24
CA PRO A 13 -9.91 -0.84 10.56
C PRO A 13 -11.43 -0.63 10.64
N ASN A 14 -12.21 -1.67 10.39
CA ASN A 14 -13.66 -1.59 10.48
C ASN A 14 -14.14 -1.28 11.89
N PHE A 15 -13.50 -1.86 12.92
CA PHE A 15 -13.80 -1.54 14.31
C PHE A 15 -13.61 -0.05 14.61
N LEU A 16 -12.49 0.55 14.17
CA LEU A 16 -12.22 1.98 14.35
C LEU A 16 -13.25 2.85 13.65
N MET A 17 -13.64 2.49 12.42
CA MET A 17 -14.66 3.24 11.67
C MET A 17 -16.03 3.21 12.37
N LEU A 18 -16.43 2.06 12.92
CA LEU A 18 -17.66 1.93 13.70
C LEU A 18 -17.60 2.77 14.98
N GLN A 19 -16.45 2.78 15.66
CA GLN A 19 -16.25 3.58 16.87
C GLN A 19 -16.35 5.08 16.56
N MET A 20 -15.71 5.55 15.49
CA MET A 20 -15.82 6.95 15.05
C MET A 20 -17.27 7.35 14.75
N GLY A 21 -18.05 6.47 14.11
CA GLY A 21 -19.49 6.71 13.88
C GLY A 21 -20.30 6.78 15.17
N ALA A 22 -20.00 5.91 16.14
CA ALA A 22 -20.65 5.91 17.45
C ALA A 22 -20.33 7.20 18.24
N ASP A 23 -19.07 7.65 18.20
CA ASP A 23 -18.63 8.89 18.85
C ASP A 23 -19.28 10.11 18.23
N LEU A 24 -19.43 10.16 16.90
CA LEU A 24 -20.16 11.21 16.20
C LEU A 24 -21.63 11.25 16.64
N ALA A 25 -22.29 10.09 16.68
CA ALA A 25 -23.67 9.99 17.16
C ALA A 25 -23.82 10.45 18.62
N GLN A 26 -22.87 10.07 19.48
CA GLN A 26 -22.84 10.49 20.87
C GLN A 26 -22.66 12.01 21.00
N CYS A 27 -21.76 12.62 20.23
CA CYS A 27 -21.56 14.07 20.21
C CYS A 27 -22.82 14.81 19.78
N LEU A 28 -23.57 14.27 18.83
CA LEU A 28 -24.88 14.82 18.42
C LEU A 28 -25.91 14.73 19.54
N HIS A 29 -26.06 13.57 20.20
CA HIS A 29 -26.98 13.40 21.31
C HIS A 29 -26.65 14.30 22.50
N GLN A 30 -25.39 14.64 22.71
CA GLN A 30 -24.93 15.54 23.76
C GLN A 30 -25.01 17.01 23.36
N ASN A 31 -25.53 17.36 22.18
CA ASN A 31 -25.56 18.71 21.63
C ASN A 31 -24.18 19.40 21.56
N ARG A 32 -23.11 18.61 21.34
CA ARG A 32 -21.74 19.13 21.18
C ARG A 32 -21.46 19.52 19.72
N ILE A 33 -22.26 19.03 18.80
CA ILE A 33 -22.18 19.32 17.37
C ILE A 33 -23.54 19.81 16.90
N ASP A 34 -23.54 20.85 16.07
CA ASP A 34 -24.77 21.34 15.44
C ASP A 34 -25.35 20.27 14.50
N PRO A 35 -26.65 19.93 14.64
CA PRO A 35 -27.30 18.96 13.77
C PRO A 35 -27.17 19.27 12.26
N CYS A 36 -27.00 20.54 11.89
CA CYS A 36 -26.80 20.92 10.48
C CYS A 36 -25.44 20.47 9.93
N LEU A 37 -24.43 20.28 10.80
CA LEU A 37 -23.09 19.81 10.39
C LEU A 37 -22.98 18.28 10.33
N ALA A 38 -23.90 17.57 11.00
CA ALA A 38 -23.87 16.12 11.10
C ALA A 38 -23.84 15.40 9.74
N PRO A 39 -24.67 15.79 8.74
CA PRO A 39 -24.63 15.13 7.42
C PRO A 39 -23.29 15.31 6.70
N ALA A 40 -22.63 16.46 6.86
CA ALA A 40 -21.32 16.71 6.27
C ALA A 40 -20.24 15.85 6.91
N MET A 41 -20.26 15.68 8.23
CA MET A 41 -19.33 14.85 8.98
C MET A 41 -19.55 13.36 8.66
N ASP A 42 -20.80 12.92 8.60
CA ASP A 42 -21.16 11.54 8.21
C ASP A 42 -20.72 11.22 6.77
N SER A 43 -20.89 12.16 5.83
CA SER A 43 -20.41 12.03 4.47
C SER A 43 -18.88 11.89 4.41
N THR A 44 -18.15 12.67 5.22
CA THR A 44 -16.69 12.57 5.32
C THR A 44 -16.27 11.21 5.89
N LEU A 45 -16.90 10.76 6.97
CA LEU A 45 -16.66 9.45 7.56
C LEU A 45 -16.93 8.33 6.56
N SER A 46 -18.06 8.41 5.85
CA SER A 46 -18.39 7.45 4.79
C SER A 46 -17.33 7.41 3.67
N SER A 47 -16.75 8.56 3.31
CA SER A 47 -15.67 8.64 2.34
C SER A 47 -14.38 7.97 2.85
N ILE A 48 -14.03 8.16 4.13
CA ILE A 48 -12.89 7.49 4.75
C ILE A 48 -13.10 5.97 4.77
N VAL A 49 -14.31 5.51 5.11
CA VAL A 49 -14.67 4.08 5.07
C VAL A 49 -14.51 3.52 3.65
N ALA A 50 -14.99 4.23 2.64
CA ALA A 50 -14.89 3.80 1.24
C ALA A 50 -13.42 3.69 0.78
N ILE A 51 -12.56 4.64 1.18
CA ILE A 51 -11.11 4.60 0.91
C ILE A 51 -10.46 3.41 1.62
N GLY A 52 -10.77 3.19 2.90
CA GLY A 52 -10.27 2.04 3.66
C GLY A 52 -10.61 0.70 3.02
N ILE A 53 -11.87 0.52 2.59
CA ILE A 53 -12.30 -0.67 1.84
C ILE A 53 -11.55 -0.78 0.50
N GLY A 54 -11.27 0.34 -0.17
CA GLY A 54 -10.47 0.37 -1.39
C GLY A 54 -9.05 -0.16 -1.16
N CYS A 55 -8.38 0.29 -0.11
CA CYS A 55 -7.05 -0.20 0.28
C CYS A 55 -7.08 -1.70 0.63
N GLU A 56 -8.08 -2.16 1.38
CA GLU A 56 -8.26 -3.57 1.70
C GLU A 56 -8.47 -4.43 0.45
N ARG A 57 -9.23 -3.93 -0.53
CA ARG A 57 -9.39 -4.62 -1.83
C ARG A 57 -8.09 -4.75 -2.59
N ILE A 58 -7.28 -3.71 -2.64
CA ILE A 58 -5.95 -3.76 -3.29
C ILE A 58 -5.11 -4.84 -2.62
N LYS A 59 -5.03 -4.83 -1.29
CA LYS A 59 -4.23 -5.79 -0.52
C LYS A 59 -4.72 -7.24 -0.65
N THR A 60 -6.02 -7.46 -0.77
CA THR A 60 -6.62 -8.82 -0.74
C THR A 60 -6.94 -9.38 -2.12
N THR A 61 -6.82 -8.59 -3.18
CA THR A 61 -7.13 -9.02 -4.55
C THR A 61 -5.85 -9.11 -5.38
N PRO A 62 -5.15 -10.26 -5.35
CA PRO A 62 -3.93 -10.44 -6.14
C PRO A 62 -4.26 -10.47 -7.63
N ILE A 63 -3.24 -10.17 -8.45
CA ILE A 63 -3.32 -10.35 -9.90
C ILE A 63 -3.66 -11.82 -10.21
N PRO A 64 -4.49 -12.11 -11.22
CA PRO A 64 -4.84 -13.49 -11.57
C PRO A 64 -3.60 -14.33 -11.82
N PHE A 65 -3.44 -15.42 -11.06
CA PHE A 65 -2.30 -16.35 -11.13
C PHE A 65 -1.96 -16.80 -12.56
N SER A 66 -2.96 -16.95 -13.44
CA SER A 66 -2.76 -17.31 -14.84
C SER A 66 -1.95 -16.26 -15.62
N TYR A 67 -2.05 -14.99 -15.24
CA TYR A 67 -1.30 -13.90 -15.88
C TYR A 67 0.19 -13.97 -15.52
N THR A 68 0.49 -14.06 -14.24
CA THR A 68 1.86 -14.19 -13.72
C THR A 68 2.52 -15.46 -14.25
N LEU A 69 1.77 -16.58 -14.25
CA LEU A 69 2.27 -17.86 -14.79
C LEU A 69 2.61 -17.77 -16.31
N LEU A 70 1.78 -17.09 -17.09
CA LEU A 70 2.00 -16.90 -18.53
C LEU A 70 3.26 -16.06 -18.77
N LEU A 71 3.42 -14.94 -18.05
CA LEU A 71 4.59 -14.07 -18.16
C LEU A 71 5.88 -14.84 -17.83
N HIS A 72 5.92 -15.48 -16.67
CA HIS A 72 7.08 -16.28 -16.25
C HIS A 72 7.46 -17.35 -17.27
N ARG A 73 6.48 -18.17 -17.67
CA ARG A 73 6.75 -19.25 -18.65
C ARG A 73 7.26 -18.72 -19.97
N THR A 74 6.67 -17.62 -20.46
CA THR A 74 7.08 -17.02 -21.72
C THR A 74 8.50 -16.45 -21.62
N ALA A 75 8.82 -15.72 -20.54
CA ALA A 75 10.15 -15.19 -20.31
C ALA A 75 11.22 -16.31 -20.21
N TYR A 76 10.96 -17.37 -19.45
CA TYR A 76 11.87 -18.52 -19.36
C TYR A 76 12.09 -19.21 -20.70
N VAL A 77 11.02 -19.52 -21.43
CA VAL A 77 11.12 -20.19 -22.74
C VAL A 77 11.86 -19.30 -23.74
N TYR A 78 11.55 -17.99 -23.73
CA TYR A 78 12.22 -17.03 -24.62
C TYR A 78 13.71 -16.93 -24.31
N CYS A 79 14.09 -16.71 -23.07
CA CYS A 79 15.50 -16.64 -22.68
C CYS A 79 16.27 -17.95 -22.94
N PHE A 80 15.59 -19.09 -22.80
CA PHE A 80 16.19 -20.39 -23.10
C PHE A 80 16.44 -20.62 -24.61
N LEU A 81 15.50 -20.19 -25.45
CA LEU A 81 15.61 -20.38 -26.91
C LEU A 81 16.45 -19.30 -27.60
N LEU A 82 16.60 -18.14 -26.98
CA LEU A 82 17.31 -16.99 -27.55
C LEU A 82 18.76 -17.31 -27.98
N PRO A 83 19.58 -18.04 -27.21
CA PRO A 83 20.94 -18.40 -27.63
C PRO A 83 20.98 -19.17 -28.93
N PHE A 84 20.05 -20.10 -29.16
CA PHE A 84 20.00 -20.92 -30.35
C PHE A 84 19.69 -20.11 -31.62
N GLY A 85 18.88 -19.05 -31.47
CA GLY A 85 18.57 -18.14 -32.58
C GLY A 85 19.66 -17.10 -32.87
N LEU A 86 20.51 -16.77 -31.88
CA LEU A 86 21.53 -15.74 -32.02
C LEU A 86 22.93 -16.26 -32.31
N VAL A 87 23.23 -17.52 -32.01
CA VAL A 87 24.61 -18.08 -32.12
C VAL A 87 25.19 -17.97 -33.53
N ASP A 88 24.38 -18.20 -34.55
CA ASP A 88 24.81 -18.13 -35.95
C ASP A 88 25.02 -16.68 -36.44
N THR A 89 24.39 -15.68 -35.76
CA THR A 89 24.43 -14.28 -36.20
C THR A 89 25.52 -13.48 -35.48
N ILE A 90 25.67 -13.64 -34.16
CA ILE A 90 26.58 -12.86 -33.33
C ILE A 90 27.67 -13.69 -32.64
N GLY A 91 27.68 -15.01 -32.82
CA GLY A 91 28.73 -15.90 -32.37
C GLY A 91 29.08 -15.75 -30.88
N PHE A 92 30.34 -15.42 -30.59
CA PHE A 92 30.85 -15.31 -29.21
C PHE A 92 30.15 -14.26 -28.33
N MET A 93 29.51 -13.26 -28.92
CA MET A 93 28.75 -12.24 -28.18
C MET A 93 27.36 -12.69 -27.70
N THR A 94 26.90 -13.87 -28.15
CA THR A 94 25.60 -14.43 -27.76
C THR A 94 25.37 -14.47 -26.26
N PRO A 95 26.29 -14.95 -25.39
CA PRO A 95 26.06 -14.99 -23.95
C PRO A 95 25.83 -13.61 -23.32
N VAL A 96 26.53 -12.58 -23.82
CA VAL A 96 26.41 -11.21 -23.30
C VAL A 96 25.05 -10.65 -23.63
N VAL A 97 24.58 -10.79 -24.86
CA VAL A 97 23.27 -10.33 -25.30
C VAL A 97 22.15 -11.08 -24.58
N VAL A 98 22.25 -12.38 -24.45
CA VAL A 98 21.28 -13.21 -23.72
C VAL A 98 21.21 -12.81 -22.25
N ALA A 99 22.36 -12.60 -21.59
CA ALA A 99 22.40 -12.15 -20.21
C ALA A 99 21.73 -10.78 -20.01
N LEU A 100 21.96 -9.83 -20.91
CA LEU A 100 21.34 -8.51 -20.86
C LEU A 100 19.80 -8.61 -21.02
N VAL A 101 19.34 -9.38 -21.98
CA VAL A 101 17.91 -9.61 -22.22
C VAL A 101 17.26 -10.31 -21.04
N ALA A 102 17.89 -11.37 -20.53
CA ALA A 102 17.39 -12.09 -19.36
C ALA A 102 17.30 -11.19 -18.13
N TYR A 103 18.34 -10.39 -17.86
CA TYR A 103 18.35 -9.40 -16.78
C TYR A 103 17.17 -8.42 -16.91
N THR A 104 16.91 -7.93 -18.13
CA THR A 104 15.80 -7.00 -18.36
C THR A 104 14.44 -7.66 -18.09
N PHE A 105 14.20 -8.86 -18.61
CA PHE A 105 12.92 -9.54 -18.43
C PHE A 105 12.67 -9.90 -16.97
N PHE A 106 13.65 -10.51 -16.29
CA PHE A 106 13.51 -10.89 -14.88
C PHE A 106 13.51 -9.69 -13.94
N GLY A 107 14.23 -8.62 -14.30
CA GLY A 107 14.20 -7.36 -13.55
C GLY A 107 12.82 -6.67 -13.63
N LEU A 108 12.20 -6.64 -14.81
CA LEU A 108 10.86 -6.09 -14.99
C LEU A 108 9.79 -6.94 -14.28
N ASP A 109 9.96 -8.25 -14.24
CA ASP A 109 9.09 -9.17 -13.54
C ASP A 109 9.14 -8.92 -12.02
N GLN A 110 10.35 -8.81 -11.46
CA GLN A 110 10.56 -8.47 -10.05
C GLN A 110 9.97 -7.09 -9.68
N LEU A 111 10.16 -6.09 -10.53
CA LEU A 111 9.54 -4.78 -10.33
C LEU A 111 8.00 -4.85 -10.39
N GLY A 112 7.46 -5.74 -11.22
CA GLY A 112 6.02 -6.00 -11.28
C GLY A 112 5.48 -6.52 -9.96
N ASP A 113 6.17 -7.51 -9.37
CA ASP A 113 5.80 -8.11 -8.07
C ASP A 113 5.85 -7.06 -6.94
N GLU A 114 6.87 -6.18 -6.93
CA GLU A 114 6.97 -5.08 -5.94
C GLU A 114 5.82 -4.08 -6.07
N ILE A 115 5.39 -3.74 -7.29
CA ILE A 115 4.27 -2.80 -7.52
C ILE A 115 2.93 -3.44 -7.13
N GLU A 116 2.81 -4.76 -7.18
CA GLU A 116 1.58 -5.48 -6.85
C GLU A 116 1.23 -5.38 -5.35
N GLU A 117 2.22 -5.27 -4.46
CA GLU A 117 2.00 -5.22 -3.00
C GLU A 117 2.43 -3.87 -2.38
N PRO A 118 1.71 -2.77 -2.62
CA PRO A 118 2.13 -1.43 -2.18
C PRO A 118 2.05 -1.21 -0.66
N PHE A 119 1.49 -2.13 0.11
CA PHE A 119 1.31 -2.06 1.57
C PHE A 119 2.21 -3.04 2.33
N GLY A 120 3.33 -3.42 1.73
CA GLY A 120 4.36 -4.26 2.34
C GLY A 120 5.31 -3.47 3.25
N LEU A 121 6.53 -4.00 3.40
CA LEU A 121 7.62 -3.42 4.20
C LEU A 121 8.92 -3.37 3.37
N GLN A 122 8.83 -3.37 2.06
CA GLN A 122 9.98 -3.27 1.16
C GLN A 122 10.34 -1.81 0.88
N GLU A 123 11.52 -1.57 0.35
CA GLU A 123 12.06 -0.23 0.14
C GLU A 123 11.20 0.65 -0.79
N ASN A 124 10.45 0.03 -1.71
CA ASN A 124 9.58 0.71 -2.68
C ASN A 124 8.10 0.77 -2.26
N ASP A 125 7.76 0.25 -1.08
CA ASP A 125 6.40 0.26 -0.56
C ASP A 125 6.02 1.64 0.01
N LEU A 126 4.72 1.83 0.23
CA LEU A 126 4.23 3.08 0.79
C LEU A 126 4.70 3.26 2.24
N PRO A 127 5.31 4.40 2.61
CA PRO A 127 5.78 4.68 3.97
C PRO A 127 4.60 5.04 4.88
N LEU A 128 3.77 4.03 5.22
CA LEU A 128 2.53 4.23 5.95
C LEU A 128 2.73 4.86 7.33
N ASP A 129 3.78 4.45 8.04
CA ASP A 129 4.08 5.00 9.37
C ASP A 129 4.48 6.48 9.30
N ALA A 130 5.27 6.87 8.31
CA ALA A 130 5.64 8.27 8.08
C ALA A 130 4.43 9.11 7.64
N MET A 131 3.53 8.55 6.82
CA MET A 131 2.28 9.21 6.44
C MET A 131 1.37 9.40 7.65
N CYS A 132 1.18 8.37 8.48
CA CYS A 132 0.41 8.46 9.73
C CYS A 132 1.02 9.49 10.69
N ARG A 133 2.34 9.50 10.84
CA ARG A 133 3.04 10.47 11.66
C ARG A 133 2.82 11.91 11.17
N THR A 134 2.85 12.14 9.88
CA THR A 134 2.59 13.45 9.28
C THR A 134 1.15 13.90 9.54
N ILE A 135 0.18 13.00 9.41
CA ILE A 135 -1.24 13.30 9.72
C ILE A 135 -1.39 13.62 11.21
N GLU A 136 -0.76 12.84 12.09
CA GLU A 136 -0.80 13.06 13.54
C GLU A 136 -0.23 14.45 13.90
N ILE A 137 0.92 14.83 13.36
CA ILE A 137 1.53 16.14 13.58
C ILE A 137 0.58 17.26 13.16
N ASN A 138 0.05 17.18 11.93
CA ASN A 138 -0.85 18.20 11.40
C ASN A 138 -2.15 18.34 12.21
N LEU A 139 -2.72 17.24 12.68
CA LEU A 139 -3.91 17.26 13.53
C LEU A 139 -3.63 17.89 14.90
N ARG A 140 -2.55 17.49 15.57
CA ARG A 140 -2.16 18.04 16.87
C ARG A 140 -1.83 19.54 16.79
N GLU A 141 -1.12 19.94 15.73
CA GLU A 141 -0.85 21.35 15.46
C GLU A 141 -2.13 22.14 15.25
N SER A 142 -3.10 21.62 14.49
CA SER A 142 -4.41 22.23 14.27
C SER A 142 -5.24 22.36 15.55
N LEU A 143 -5.03 21.46 16.53
CA LEU A 143 -5.64 21.51 17.85
C LEU A 143 -4.91 22.45 18.83
N GLY A 144 -3.80 23.07 18.40
CA GLY A 144 -3.01 24.00 19.21
C GLY A 144 -2.06 23.33 20.21
N GLU A 145 -1.75 22.04 20.02
CA GLU A 145 -0.74 21.36 20.83
C GLU A 145 0.66 21.88 20.47
N THR A 146 1.50 22.11 21.49
CA THR A 146 2.87 22.60 21.31
C THR A 146 3.93 21.50 21.36
N GLU A 147 3.61 20.36 21.99
CA GLU A 147 4.46 19.20 22.05
C GLU A 147 4.09 18.22 20.93
N LEU A 148 4.72 18.41 19.77
CA LEU A 148 4.49 17.57 18.61
C LEU A 148 5.50 16.44 18.55
N PRO A 149 5.09 15.21 18.13
CA PRO A 149 6.04 14.14 17.91
C PRO A 149 6.98 14.50 16.74
N PRO A 150 8.26 14.06 16.78
CA PRO A 150 9.17 14.32 15.69
C PRO A 150 8.73 13.58 14.40
N PRO A 151 8.98 14.17 13.22
CA PRO A 151 8.74 13.49 11.96
C PRO A 151 9.65 12.26 11.84
N LEU A 152 9.16 11.21 11.16
CA LEU A 152 10.00 10.06 10.83
C LEU A 152 10.95 10.44 9.69
N LEU A 153 12.22 10.12 9.87
CA LEU A 153 13.26 10.37 8.88
C LEU A 153 13.68 9.03 8.24
N PRO A 154 14.10 9.04 6.98
CA PRO A 154 14.56 7.82 6.34
C PRO A 154 15.79 7.23 7.05
N VAL A 155 15.80 5.91 7.25
CA VAL A 155 16.92 5.14 7.74
C VAL A 155 17.43 4.28 6.59
N ASP A 156 18.72 4.39 6.26
CA ASP A 156 19.35 3.67 5.14
C ASP A 156 18.61 3.83 3.80
N TYR A 157 18.14 5.06 3.52
CA TYR A 157 17.34 5.44 2.34
C TYR A 157 15.92 4.87 2.32
N CYS A 158 15.49 4.14 3.34
CA CYS A 158 14.13 3.63 3.48
C CYS A 158 13.35 4.48 4.48
N LEU A 159 12.17 4.95 4.09
CA LEU A 159 11.21 5.65 4.92
C LEU A 159 10.03 4.69 5.18
N MET A 160 9.86 4.28 6.43
CA MET A 160 8.76 3.41 6.83
C MET A 160 7.70 4.17 7.63
#